data_a82c529f7737ce0fb3f46d79e0b6f8e3
#
_entry.id   a82c529f7737ce0fb3f46d79e0b6f8e3
#
_cell.length_a   1.000
_cell.length_b   1.000
_cell.length_c   1.000
_cell.angle_alpha   90.00
_cell.angle_beta   90.00
_cell.angle_gamma   90.00
#
_symmetry.space_group_name_H-M   'P 1'
#
loop_
_entity.id
_entity.type
_entity.pdbx_description
1 polymer ?
#
loop_
_entity_poly.entity_id
_entity_poly.type
_entity_poly.pdbx_seq_one_letter_code
_entity_poly.pdbx_strand_id
1 'polypeptide(L)'
;MEHLRRKFGILLTFVVAFAMTSCQSESSQETKELSSELLGEEAVVMDTLNTEVQMKMEAAVVKARVEGIYQIVKQMYMGHGGVTENEILDRCYCSKSWNKLLMAVRRHEYETNTLFFEIDHWSMTRKPCMVSFDEFEVFSLTLGSQMTASVSFTVYEDDTYTPAYVDLVYEDGKWMIDNFHDMKYLRDARESMKRYLVDDKMLM
;
A
#
# COMPACT_ATOMS: atom_id res chain seq x y z
N MET A 1 0.20 46.41 -2.73
CA MET A 1 1.31 45.94 -3.57
C MET A 1 1.04 44.44 -3.81
N GLU A 2 0.28 44.06 -4.75
CA GLU A 2 0.45 43.88 -6.21
C GLU A 2 1.55 42.88 -6.58
N HIS A 3 1.04 41.85 -7.31
CA HIS A 3 1.68 41.00 -8.31
C HIS A 3 2.59 39.86 -7.78
N LEU A 4 2.32 38.61 -8.08
CA LEU A 4 2.44 38.07 -9.43
C LEU A 4 1.77 36.68 -9.58
N ARG A 5 0.73 36.62 -10.42
CA ARG A 5 0.21 35.38 -11.03
C ARG A 5 1.17 34.91 -12.11
N ARG A 6 1.58 33.66 -12.12
CA ARG A 6 2.05 33.00 -13.33
C ARG A 6 1.33 31.66 -13.55
N LYS A 7 0.45 31.71 -14.53
CA LYS A 7 -0.12 30.56 -15.23
C LYS A 7 0.97 29.91 -16.10
N PHE A 8 1.11 28.61 -16.04
CA PHE A 8 1.69 27.84 -17.13
C PHE A 8 0.71 26.72 -17.50
N GLY A 9 -0.08 26.98 -18.54
CA GLY A 9 -0.77 25.96 -19.27
C GLY A 9 0.13 25.56 -20.45
N ILE A 10 0.42 24.28 -20.55
CA ILE A 10 0.98 23.70 -21.78
C ILE A 10 -0.07 22.75 -22.32
N LEU A 11 -0.79 23.25 -23.33
CA LEU A 11 -1.69 22.47 -24.18
C LEU A 11 -0.85 21.88 -25.31
N LEU A 12 -0.61 20.59 -25.31
CA LEU A 12 0.10 19.90 -26.40
C LEU A 12 -0.96 19.26 -27.31
N THR A 13 -1.35 19.95 -28.35
CA THR A 13 -2.24 19.46 -29.41
C THR A 13 -1.40 18.77 -30.49
N PHE A 14 -1.46 17.45 -30.59
CA PHE A 14 -0.95 16.72 -31.75
C PHE A 14 -2.06 16.58 -32.78
N VAL A 15 -1.90 17.30 -33.87
CA VAL A 15 -2.70 17.10 -35.10
C VAL A 15 -1.92 16.15 -36.01
N VAL A 16 -2.43 14.94 -36.20
CA VAL A 16 -1.92 14.01 -37.22
C VAL A 16 -2.84 14.11 -38.42
N ALA A 17 -2.34 14.72 -39.49
CA ALA A 17 -3.00 14.76 -40.77
C ALA A 17 -2.80 13.43 -41.53
N PHE A 18 -3.84 12.69 -41.81
CA PHE A 18 -3.81 11.53 -42.68
C PHE A 18 -4.09 11.97 -44.12
N ALA A 19 -3.07 11.82 -44.96
CA ALA A 19 -3.24 11.94 -46.42
C ALA A 19 -3.73 10.59 -46.96
N MET A 20 -4.96 10.60 -47.52
CA MET A 20 -5.52 9.50 -48.29
C MET A 20 -4.95 9.53 -49.70
N THR A 21 -4.13 8.56 -50.06
CA THR A 21 -3.80 8.29 -51.46
C THR A 21 -4.43 6.94 -51.83
N SER A 22 -5.45 7.01 -52.67
CA SER A 22 -6.11 5.85 -53.26
C SER A 22 -5.26 5.33 -54.42
N CYS A 23 -4.87 4.05 -54.38
CA CYS A 23 -4.51 3.27 -55.57
C CYS A 23 -5.11 1.90 -55.46
N GLN A 24 -6.07 1.63 -56.34
CA GLN A 24 -6.57 0.28 -56.60
C GLN A 24 -5.56 -0.49 -57.43
N SER A 25 -5.21 -1.72 -56.99
CA SER A 25 -4.90 -2.84 -57.89
C SER A 25 -5.11 -4.17 -57.15
N GLU A 26 -5.92 -5.02 -57.81
CA GLU A 26 -6.24 -6.37 -57.42
C GLU A 26 -4.95 -7.24 -57.43
N SER A 27 -4.67 -7.96 -56.36
CA SER A 27 -4.25 -9.37 -56.33
C SER A 27 -3.80 -9.78 -54.93
N SER A 28 -4.15 -11.03 -54.61
CA SER A 28 -3.69 -11.91 -53.52
C SER A 28 -4.33 -11.77 -52.14
N GLN A 29 -5.21 -12.74 -51.89
CA GLN A 29 -5.83 -13.03 -50.58
C GLN A 29 -4.87 -13.61 -49.52
N GLU A 30 -3.63 -13.95 -49.87
CA GLU A 30 -2.67 -14.57 -48.94
C GLU A 30 -1.92 -13.59 -48.01
N THR A 31 -1.92 -12.29 -48.31
CA THR A 31 -1.21 -11.29 -47.47
C THR A 31 -2.05 -10.69 -46.35
N LYS A 32 -3.34 -10.98 -46.27
CA LYS A 32 -4.23 -10.42 -45.23
C LYS A 32 -4.19 -11.17 -43.90
N GLU A 33 -3.93 -12.46 -43.89
CA GLU A 33 -3.84 -13.22 -42.64
C GLU A 33 -2.53 -12.91 -41.88
N LEU A 34 -1.40 -12.82 -42.57
CA LEU A 34 -0.09 -12.56 -41.93
C LEU A 34 0.02 -11.16 -41.30
N SER A 35 -0.65 -10.15 -41.86
CA SER A 35 -0.64 -8.79 -41.34
C SER A 35 -1.54 -8.59 -40.11
N SER A 36 -2.62 -9.38 -40.00
CA SER A 36 -3.51 -9.31 -38.83
C SER A 36 -2.93 -9.98 -37.59
N GLU A 37 -2.13 -11.02 -37.78
CA GLU A 37 -1.43 -11.72 -36.70
C GLU A 37 -0.29 -10.86 -36.10
N LEU A 38 0.52 -10.22 -36.96
CA LEU A 38 1.59 -9.30 -36.55
C LEU A 38 1.05 -8.06 -35.82
N LEU A 39 -0.06 -7.47 -36.25
CA LEU A 39 -0.68 -6.33 -35.57
C LEU A 39 -1.31 -6.72 -34.22
N GLY A 40 -1.78 -7.96 -34.09
CA GLY A 40 -2.30 -8.50 -32.85
C GLY A 40 -1.18 -8.71 -31.80
N GLU A 41 -0.03 -9.21 -32.24
CA GLU A 41 1.12 -9.45 -31.36
C GLU A 41 1.77 -8.16 -30.85
N GLU A 42 1.95 -7.16 -31.71
CA GLU A 42 2.46 -5.84 -31.31
C GLU A 42 1.52 -5.12 -30.35
N ALA A 43 0.21 -5.18 -30.54
CA ALA A 43 -0.77 -4.56 -29.65
C ALA A 43 -0.76 -5.21 -28.25
N VAL A 44 -0.67 -6.54 -28.16
CA VAL A 44 -0.58 -7.28 -26.91
C VAL A 44 0.73 -6.97 -26.18
N VAL A 45 1.85 -6.88 -26.87
CA VAL A 45 3.15 -6.52 -26.29
C VAL A 45 3.15 -5.09 -25.73
N MET A 46 2.56 -4.13 -26.46
CA MET A 46 2.43 -2.74 -26.00
C MET A 46 1.54 -2.61 -24.76
N ASP A 47 0.46 -3.34 -24.68
CA ASP A 47 -0.47 -3.31 -23.52
C ASP A 47 0.18 -3.94 -22.29
N THR A 48 0.90 -5.04 -22.47
CA THR A 48 1.66 -5.71 -21.40
C THR A 48 2.78 -4.83 -20.87
N LEU A 49 3.54 -4.16 -21.74
CA LEU A 49 4.62 -3.25 -21.37
C LEU A 49 4.08 -2.03 -20.59
N ASN A 50 2.94 -1.50 -21.00
CA ASN A 50 2.30 -0.36 -20.32
C ASN A 50 1.81 -0.77 -18.92
N THR A 51 1.26 -1.96 -18.76
CA THR A 51 0.84 -2.52 -17.47
C THR A 51 2.03 -2.73 -16.53
N GLU A 52 3.15 -3.26 -17.03
CA GLU A 52 4.36 -3.47 -16.21
C GLU A 52 4.96 -2.14 -15.72
N VAL A 53 5.01 -1.13 -16.57
CA VAL A 53 5.46 0.22 -16.20
C VAL A 53 4.55 0.82 -15.14
N GLN A 54 3.23 0.70 -15.29
CA GLN A 54 2.26 1.17 -14.32
C GLN A 54 2.43 0.47 -12.97
N MET A 55 2.61 -0.85 -12.96
CA MET A 55 2.86 -1.62 -11.73
C MET A 55 4.13 -1.16 -11.01
N LYS A 56 5.22 -0.94 -11.74
CA LYS A 56 6.48 -0.43 -11.16
C LYS A 56 6.34 0.96 -10.58
N MET A 57 5.62 1.85 -11.27
CA MET A 57 5.37 3.20 -10.77
C MET A 57 4.54 3.18 -9.49
N GLU A 58 3.46 2.40 -9.46
CA GLU A 58 2.61 2.30 -8.28
C GLU A 58 3.34 1.62 -7.10
N ALA A 59 4.14 0.59 -7.35
CA ALA A 59 4.98 -0.02 -6.32
C ALA A 59 5.94 1.00 -5.68
N ALA A 60 6.55 1.89 -6.47
CA ALA A 60 7.39 2.95 -5.93
C ALA A 60 6.59 3.94 -5.06
N VAL A 61 5.36 4.28 -5.44
CA VAL A 61 4.45 5.13 -4.65
C VAL A 61 4.09 4.45 -3.33
N VAL A 62 3.72 3.18 -3.36
CA VAL A 62 3.40 2.38 -2.16
C VAL A 62 4.61 2.32 -1.23
N LYS A 63 5.78 1.98 -1.74
CA LYS A 63 7.03 1.93 -0.96
C LYS A 63 7.31 3.26 -0.27
N ALA A 64 7.36 4.35 -1.02
CA ALA A 64 7.61 5.68 -0.49
C ALA A 64 6.58 6.11 0.57
N ARG A 65 5.31 5.68 0.39
CA ARG A 65 4.25 5.94 1.36
C ARG A 65 4.52 5.23 2.68
N VAL A 66 4.88 3.95 2.68
CA VAL A 66 5.16 3.17 3.89
C VAL A 66 6.43 3.66 4.58
N GLU A 67 7.50 3.90 3.83
CA GLU A 67 8.74 4.51 4.36
C GLU A 67 8.46 5.84 5.08
N GLY A 68 7.67 6.72 4.46
CA GLY A 68 7.29 8.01 5.06
C GLY A 68 6.48 7.85 6.34
N ILE A 69 5.54 6.89 6.39
CA ILE A 69 4.78 6.57 7.60
C ILE A 69 5.72 6.10 8.71
N TYR A 70 6.61 5.15 8.44
CA TYR A 70 7.52 4.61 9.44
C TYR A 70 8.61 5.58 9.90
N GLN A 71 8.97 6.55 9.09
CA GLN A 71 9.79 7.69 9.54
C GLN A 71 9.05 8.54 10.60
N ILE A 72 7.76 8.78 10.41
CA ILE A 72 6.93 9.50 11.40
C ILE A 72 6.78 8.66 12.67
N VAL A 73 6.50 7.36 12.53
CA VAL A 73 6.47 6.42 13.67
C VAL A 73 7.76 6.53 14.47
N LYS A 74 8.92 6.38 13.83
CA LYS A 74 10.23 6.50 14.48
C LYS A 74 10.40 7.82 15.21
N GLN A 75 10.05 8.94 14.60
CA GLN A 75 10.15 10.27 15.23
C GLN A 75 9.27 10.39 16.45
N MET A 76 8.02 9.92 16.39
CA MET A 76 7.09 9.96 17.53
C MET A 76 7.61 9.13 18.72
N TYR A 77 8.17 7.98 18.46
CA TYR A 77 8.70 7.12 19.52
C TYR A 77 9.99 7.65 20.15
N MET A 78 10.89 8.18 19.36
CA MET A 78 12.16 8.75 19.86
C MET A 78 11.95 10.01 20.70
N GLY A 79 10.90 10.79 20.43
CA GLY A 79 10.65 12.07 21.11
C GLY A 79 9.97 11.96 22.49
N HIS A 80 9.32 10.84 22.81
CA HIS A 80 8.38 10.74 23.92
C HIS A 80 8.68 9.61 24.92
N GLY A 81 9.90 9.07 24.92
CA GLY A 81 10.27 8.04 25.89
C GLY A 81 9.44 6.75 25.79
N GLY A 82 8.94 6.42 24.62
CA GLY A 82 8.12 5.23 24.38
C GLY A 82 6.64 5.38 24.68
N VAL A 83 6.16 6.55 25.02
CA VAL A 83 4.71 6.82 25.11
C VAL A 83 4.15 6.98 23.70
N THR A 84 3.26 6.10 23.34
CA THR A 84 2.77 5.95 21.99
C THR A 84 1.38 6.58 21.88
N GLU A 85 1.27 7.59 21.05
CA GLU A 85 -0.04 8.08 20.59
C GLU A 85 -0.53 7.24 19.41
N ASN A 86 -0.57 5.89 19.60
CA ASN A 86 -0.99 4.94 18.57
C ASN A 86 -2.34 5.31 17.96
N GLU A 87 -3.26 5.84 18.77
CA GLU A 87 -4.57 6.27 18.29
C GLU A 87 -4.47 7.36 17.19
N ILE A 88 -3.51 8.26 17.29
CA ILE A 88 -3.29 9.27 16.24
C ILE A 88 -2.74 8.62 14.98
N LEU A 89 -1.76 7.72 15.11
CA LEU A 89 -1.20 6.97 13.99
C LEU A 89 -2.27 6.12 13.30
N ASP A 90 -3.05 5.36 14.08
CA ASP A 90 -4.12 4.50 13.58
C ASP A 90 -5.14 5.32 12.78
N ARG A 91 -5.59 6.43 13.32
CA ARG A 91 -6.57 7.30 12.67
C ARG A 91 -6.02 7.96 11.40
N CYS A 92 -4.73 8.30 11.36
CA CYS A 92 -4.11 9.00 10.25
C CYS A 92 -3.66 8.07 9.12
N TYR A 93 -3.24 6.85 9.45
CA TYR A 93 -2.52 5.97 8.52
C TYR A 93 -3.14 4.60 8.33
N CYS A 94 -4.09 4.18 9.17
CA CYS A 94 -4.79 2.92 9.00
C CYS A 94 -6.14 3.06 8.31
N SER A 95 -6.59 1.97 7.68
CA SER A 95 -7.87 1.88 6.99
C SER A 95 -9.06 2.08 7.93
N LYS A 96 -10.20 2.45 7.38
CA LYS A 96 -11.46 2.50 8.14
C LYS A 96 -11.82 1.15 8.73
N SER A 97 -11.50 0.08 7.99
CA SER A 97 -11.74 -1.30 8.41
C SER A 97 -10.89 -1.70 9.61
N TRP A 98 -9.60 -1.37 9.60
CA TRP A 98 -8.71 -1.55 10.74
C TRP A 98 -9.21 -0.80 11.98
N ASN A 99 -9.45 0.50 11.82
CA ASN A 99 -9.89 1.35 12.93
C ASN A 99 -11.21 0.87 13.56
N LYS A 100 -12.15 0.38 12.74
CA LYS A 100 -13.41 -0.20 13.23
C LYS A 100 -13.16 -1.45 14.08
N LEU A 101 -12.28 -2.34 13.63
CA LEU A 101 -11.92 -3.55 14.36
C LEU A 101 -11.19 -3.23 15.67
N LEU A 102 -10.21 -2.32 15.62
CA LEU A 102 -9.47 -1.87 16.78
C LEU A 102 -10.37 -1.25 17.86
N MET A 103 -11.36 -0.43 17.45
CA MET A 103 -12.36 0.10 18.39
C MET A 103 -13.19 -1.00 19.06
N ALA A 104 -13.52 -2.08 18.36
CA ALA A 104 -14.20 -3.22 18.95
C ALA A 104 -13.32 -3.94 19.98
N VAL A 105 -12.02 -4.13 19.67
CA VAL A 105 -11.04 -4.71 20.61
C VAL A 105 -10.92 -3.84 21.87
N ARG A 106 -10.71 -2.54 21.73
CA ARG A 106 -10.57 -1.63 22.88
C ARG A 106 -11.82 -1.60 23.76
N ARG A 107 -13.01 -1.69 23.16
CA ARG A 107 -14.26 -1.82 23.94
C ARG A 107 -14.28 -3.13 24.73
N HIS A 108 -13.90 -4.23 24.08
CA HIS A 108 -13.86 -5.53 24.70
C HIS A 108 -12.84 -5.60 25.85
N GLU A 109 -11.63 -5.03 25.66
CA GLU A 109 -10.61 -4.86 26.71
C GLU A 109 -11.18 -4.12 27.93
N TYR A 110 -11.92 -3.04 27.69
CA TYR A 110 -12.54 -2.27 28.76
C TYR A 110 -13.63 -3.07 29.51
N GLU A 111 -14.47 -3.82 28.78
CA GLU A 111 -15.56 -4.61 29.35
C GLU A 111 -15.06 -5.83 30.13
N THR A 112 -13.97 -6.45 29.69
CA THR A 112 -13.40 -7.68 30.28
C THR A 112 -12.23 -7.43 31.22
N ASN A 113 -11.73 -6.21 31.28
CA ASN A 113 -10.50 -5.84 32.00
C ASN A 113 -9.29 -6.67 31.57
N THR A 114 -9.20 -6.98 30.30
CA THR A 114 -8.08 -7.71 29.66
C THR A 114 -7.31 -6.77 28.75
N LEU A 115 -6.11 -7.18 28.31
CA LEU A 115 -5.26 -6.43 27.39
C LEU A 115 -4.94 -7.33 26.21
N PHE A 116 -5.29 -6.89 25.00
CA PHE A 116 -4.99 -7.61 23.77
C PHE A 116 -3.58 -7.31 23.25
N PHE A 117 -3.21 -6.03 23.14
CA PHE A 117 -1.89 -5.64 22.68
C PHE A 117 -0.89 -5.60 23.83
N GLU A 118 -0.15 -6.68 24.03
CA GLU A 118 0.99 -6.70 24.97
C GLU A 118 2.23 -6.03 24.36
N ILE A 119 2.25 -5.89 23.04
CA ILE A 119 3.29 -5.22 22.27
C ILE A 119 2.66 -4.13 21.39
N ASP A 120 3.44 -3.15 21.07
CA ASP A 120 3.04 -2.08 20.18
C ASP A 120 2.96 -2.57 18.73
N HIS A 121 1.82 -2.43 18.08
CA HIS A 121 1.63 -2.93 16.71
C HIS A 121 2.34 -2.09 15.65
N TRP A 122 2.69 -0.83 15.93
CA TRP A 122 3.46 0.00 15.01
C TRP A 122 4.94 -0.32 15.02
N SER A 123 5.51 -0.45 16.22
CA SER A 123 6.93 -0.77 16.38
C SER A 123 7.22 -2.28 16.40
N MET A 124 6.18 -3.09 16.61
CA MET A 124 6.27 -4.56 16.74
C MET A 124 7.24 -5.02 17.83
N THR A 125 7.40 -4.20 18.87
CA THR A 125 8.33 -4.44 19.99
C THR A 125 7.71 -4.00 21.31
N ARG A 126 8.34 -4.43 22.41
CA ARG A 126 7.99 -3.99 23.76
C ARG A 126 8.70 -2.70 24.16
N LYS A 127 9.73 -2.28 23.43
CA LYS A 127 10.54 -1.09 23.68
C LYS A 127 10.58 -0.15 22.48
N PRO A 128 9.46 0.46 22.14
CA PRO A 128 9.33 1.21 20.89
C PRO A 128 10.29 2.39 20.72
N CYS A 129 10.85 2.92 21.80
CA CYS A 129 11.79 4.04 21.76
C CYS A 129 13.18 3.71 21.19
N MET A 130 13.50 2.43 21.05
CA MET A 130 14.82 1.94 20.61
C MET A 130 14.77 1.29 19.21
N VAL A 131 13.72 1.55 18.42
CA VAL A 131 13.54 0.89 17.13
C VAL A 131 13.96 1.73 15.96
N SER A 132 14.40 1.04 14.91
CA SER A 132 14.50 1.59 13.55
C SER A 132 13.91 0.61 12.54
N PHE A 133 13.57 1.14 11.36
CA PHE A 133 12.91 0.40 10.28
C PHE A 133 13.71 0.61 9.00
N ASP A 134 13.95 -0.47 8.27
CA ASP A 134 14.73 -0.43 7.03
C ASP A 134 14.33 -1.57 6.09
N GLU A 135 14.95 -1.64 4.91
CA GLU A 135 14.79 -2.71 3.92
C GLU A 135 13.35 -2.86 3.39
N PHE A 136 12.68 -1.72 3.16
CA PHE A 136 11.31 -1.73 2.66
C PHE A 136 11.22 -2.28 1.23
N GLU A 137 10.35 -3.27 1.00
CA GLU A 137 10.13 -3.89 -0.29
C GLU A 137 8.63 -4.17 -0.52
N VAL A 138 8.11 -3.79 -1.69
CA VAL A 138 6.76 -4.17 -2.12
C VAL A 138 6.83 -5.56 -2.73
N PHE A 139 6.30 -6.57 -2.06
CA PHE A 139 6.32 -7.94 -2.54
C PHE A 139 4.98 -8.42 -3.12
N SER A 140 3.90 -7.66 -2.91
CA SER A 140 2.60 -7.91 -3.51
C SER A 140 1.94 -6.57 -3.87
N LEU A 141 1.35 -6.50 -5.07
CA LEU A 141 0.58 -5.35 -5.54
C LEU A 141 -0.52 -5.81 -6.47
N THR A 142 -1.74 -5.41 -6.20
CA THR A 142 -2.91 -5.65 -7.05
C THR A 142 -3.53 -4.31 -7.43
N LEU A 143 -3.65 -4.07 -8.73
CA LEU A 143 -4.35 -2.91 -9.28
C LEU A 143 -5.73 -3.34 -9.82
N GLY A 144 -6.70 -2.44 -9.79
CA GLY A 144 -8.06 -2.71 -10.29
C GLY A 144 -9.14 -2.09 -9.42
N SER A 145 -10.29 -2.75 -9.33
CA SER A 145 -11.44 -2.24 -8.57
C SER A 145 -11.18 -2.17 -7.06
N GLN A 146 -10.35 -3.04 -6.55
CA GLN A 146 -9.86 -2.99 -5.17
C GLN A 146 -8.33 -3.08 -5.21
N MET A 147 -7.68 -1.96 -4.99
CA MET A 147 -6.23 -1.90 -4.99
C MET A 147 -5.71 -2.30 -3.61
N THR A 148 -4.78 -3.26 -3.60
CA THR A 148 -4.11 -3.75 -2.38
C THR A 148 -2.62 -3.88 -2.61
N ALA A 149 -1.84 -3.77 -1.55
CA ALA A 149 -0.40 -3.99 -1.58
C ALA A 149 0.09 -4.60 -0.26
N SER A 150 1.23 -5.28 -0.31
CA SER A 150 1.93 -5.73 0.89
C SER A 150 3.39 -5.28 0.82
N VAL A 151 3.87 -4.69 1.91
CA VAL A 151 5.22 -4.14 2.02
C VAL A 151 5.92 -4.79 3.20
N SER A 152 7.02 -5.49 2.92
CA SER A 152 7.91 -6.03 3.94
C SER A 152 8.95 -5.00 4.37
N PHE A 153 9.44 -5.14 5.59
CA PHE A 153 10.54 -4.36 6.15
C PHE A 153 11.16 -5.10 7.32
N THR A 154 12.30 -4.62 7.78
CA THR A 154 13.00 -5.15 8.95
C THR A 154 12.89 -4.15 10.11
N VAL A 155 12.46 -4.64 11.27
CA VAL A 155 12.46 -3.91 12.54
C VAL A 155 13.74 -4.23 13.29
N TYR A 156 14.53 -3.21 13.60
CA TYR A 156 15.76 -3.33 14.40
C TYR A 156 15.50 -2.80 15.80
N GLU A 157 15.74 -3.64 16.80
CA GLU A 157 15.68 -3.30 18.23
C GLU A 157 17.00 -3.72 18.88
N ASP A 158 17.83 -2.75 19.27
CA ASP A 158 19.19 -2.99 19.76
C ASP A 158 19.99 -3.86 18.75
N ASP A 159 20.49 -5.03 19.18
CA ASP A 159 21.25 -5.98 18.37
C ASP A 159 20.36 -7.06 17.73
N THR A 160 19.04 -6.92 17.80
CA THR A 160 18.09 -7.87 17.22
C THR A 160 17.34 -7.29 16.03
N TYR A 161 16.95 -8.15 15.11
CA TYR A 161 16.11 -7.78 13.97
C TYR A 161 14.92 -8.73 13.87
N THR A 162 13.79 -8.20 13.44
CA THR A 162 12.56 -8.96 13.23
C THR A 162 11.97 -8.60 11.87
N PRO A 163 11.81 -9.56 10.95
CA PRO A 163 11.08 -9.32 9.72
C PRO A 163 9.61 -9.03 10.03
N ALA A 164 9.07 -8.05 9.33
CA ALA A 164 7.68 -7.63 9.46
C ALA A 164 7.13 -7.22 8.10
N TYR A 165 5.82 -7.12 7.97
CA TYR A 165 5.17 -6.52 6.82
C TYR A 165 3.83 -5.93 7.18
N VAL A 166 3.34 -5.04 6.33
CA VAL A 166 2.02 -4.45 6.43
C VAL A 166 1.24 -4.69 5.13
N ASP A 167 -0.06 -4.96 5.28
CA ASP A 167 -0.98 -4.95 4.15
C ASP A 167 -1.63 -3.58 4.05
N LEU A 168 -1.79 -3.11 2.83
CA LEU A 168 -2.39 -1.83 2.51
C LEU A 168 -3.60 -2.01 1.60
N VAL A 169 -4.54 -1.08 1.75
CA VAL A 169 -5.66 -0.88 0.84
C VAL A 169 -5.66 0.57 0.36
N TYR A 170 -6.15 0.79 -0.86
CA TYR A 170 -6.32 2.13 -1.39
C TYR A 170 -7.69 2.66 -1.04
N GLU A 171 -7.76 3.64 -0.14
CA GLU A 171 -9.00 4.28 0.34
C GLU A 171 -8.90 5.80 0.20
N ASP A 172 -9.96 6.44 -0.28
CA ASP A 172 -10.08 7.91 -0.32
C ASP A 172 -8.86 8.60 -0.97
N GLY A 173 -8.31 8.00 -2.04
CA GLY A 173 -7.17 8.54 -2.75
C GLY A 173 -5.81 8.31 -2.10
N LYS A 174 -5.70 7.40 -1.13
CA LYS A 174 -4.47 7.13 -0.36
C LYS A 174 -4.28 5.65 -0.08
N TRP A 175 -3.04 5.22 -0.01
CA TRP A 175 -2.66 3.94 0.55
C TRP A 175 -2.71 4.00 2.08
N MET A 176 -3.54 3.15 2.69
CA MET A 176 -3.78 3.05 4.13
C MET A 176 -3.41 1.66 4.61
N ILE A 177 -2.76 1.55 5.77
CA ILE A 177 -2.42 0.26 6.38
C ILE A 177 -3.71 -0.42 6.84
N ASP A 178 -3.93 -1.66 6.43
CA ASP A 178 -5.11 -2.46 6.76
C ASP A 178 -4.79 -3.62 7.69
N ASN A 179 -3.53 -4.04 7.77
CA ASN A 179 -3.10 -5.11 8.68
C ASN A 179 -1.61 -4.98 9.00
N PHE A 180 -1.22 -5.51 10.16
CA PHE A 180 0.15 -5.60 10.61
C PHE A 180 0.52 -7.06 10.85
N HIS A 181 1.71 -7.43 10.38
CA HIS A 181 2.25 -8.77 10.53
C HIS A 181 3.67 -8.70 11.05
N ASP A 182 3.95 -9.40 12.13
CA ASP A 182 5.30 -9.66 12.57
C ASP A 182 5.56 -11.17 12.69
N MET A 183 6.78 -11.57 12.46
CA MET A 183 7.15 -12.98 12.49
C MET A 183 7.36 -13.53 13.91
N LYS A 184 7.32 -12.66 14.91
CA LYS A 184 7.70 -13.00 16.28
C LYS A 184 6.50 -13.09 17.23
N TYR A 185 5.59 -12.14 17.19
CA TYR A 185 4.54 -11.97 18.20
C TYR A 185 3.12 -12.02 17.65
N LEU A 186 2.77 -11.07 16.77
CA LEU A 186 1.39 -10.88 16.32
C LEU A 186 1.02 -11.76 15.13
N ARG A 187 1.98 -12.21 14.34
CA ARG A 187 1.78 -12.90 13.06
C ARG A 187 0.81 -12.14 12.14
N ASP A 188 -0.49 -12.29 12.35
CA ASP A 188 -1.57 -11.56 11.67
C ASP A 188 -2.41 -10.85 12.74
N ALA A 189 -2.26 -9.53 12.83
CA ALA A 189 -2.91 -8.75 13.88
C ALA A 189 -4.44 -8.72 13.71
N ARG A 190 -4.95 -8.62 12.46
CA ARG A 190 -6.40 -8.62 12.21
C ARG A 190 -7.05 -9.94 12.60
N GLU A 191 -6.44 -11.03 12.20
CA GLU A 191 -6.96 -12.36 12.53
C GLU A 191 -6.91 -12.62 14.03
N SER A 192 -5.83 -12.20 14.69
CA SER A 192 -5.70 -12.27 16.14
C SER A 192 -6.75 -11.45 16.88
N MET A 193 -7.02 -10.21 16.43
CA MET A 193 -8.10 -9.37 16.96
C MET A 193 -9.49 -10.01 16.80
N LYS A 194 -9.77 -10.60 15.64
CA LYS A 194 -11.04 -11.28 15.41
C LYS A 194 -11.23 -12.47 16.35
N ARG A 195 -10.19 -13.29 16.54
CA ARG A 195 -10.24 -14.43 17.47
C ARG A 195 -10.48 -13.96 18.90
N TYR A 196 -9.75 -12.97 19.35
CA TYR A 196 -9.90 -12.39 20.67
C TYR A 196 -11.35 -11.94 20.95
N LEU A 197 -12.03 -11.32 19.99
CA LEU A 197 -13.41 -10.90 20.10
C LEU A 197 -14.44 -12.06 20.09
N VAL A 198 -14.04 -13.25 19.62
CA VAL A 198 -14.91 -14.43 19.53
C VAL A 198 -14.72 -15.36 20.71
N ASP A 199 -13.48 -15.59 21.14
CA ASP A 199 -13.13 -16.59 22.16
C ASP A 199 -13.77 -16.28 23.52
N ASP A 200 -13.86 -15.01 23.90
CA ASP A 200 -14.54 -14.60 25.12
C ASP A 200 -16.08 -14.75 25.07
N LYS A 201 -16.68 -14.77 23.88
CA LYS A 201 -18.11 -15.03 23.72
C LYS A 201 -18.47 -16.49 23.93
N MET A 202 -17.49 -17.40 23.88
CA MET A 202 -17.69 -18.82 24.16
C MET A 202 -17.53 -19.17 25.66
N LEU A 203 -17.00 -18.24 26.45
CA LEU A 203 -16.77 -18.45 27.90
C LEU A 203 -17.87 -17.85 28.77
N MET A 204 -18.84 -17.15 28.18
CA MET A 204 -20.10 -16.66 28.81
C MET A 204 -21.28 -17.54 28.45
#